data_ba1bb5d1451c70d4d7be71f7320a6c8d
#
_entry.id   ba1bb5d1451c70d4d7be71f7320a6c8d
#
_cell.length_a   1.000
_cell.length_b   1.000
_cell.length_c   1.000
_cell.angle_alpha   90.00
_cell.angle_beta   90.00
_cell.angle_gamma   90.00
#
_symmetry.space_group_name_H-M   'P 1'
#
loop_
_entity.id
_entity.type
_entity.pdbx_description
1 polymer ?
#
loop_
_entity_poly.entity_id
_entity_poly.type
_entity_poly.pdbx_seq_one_letter_code
_entity_poly.pdbx_strand_id
1 'polypeptide(L)'
;MKKLIYIVSVGVLMTLVACGTTGRQAGKKQKGETEQVSLSFEQRRKFDYYFLEAVRMKEQGKYDAAYELYTHCLDINPMSGAALYEISQFYMYLGQEEKGEEALKQAIRSDESNFWYKQTLAAFYEQKRNVPKAISVYENMAEQFPSRLEPLMSLVDLYSRTKSYQNVVNALNRLEELDGKSEQISMEKFRMYLLMGKQDSAFIEIENLSKEYPYDLRYQTILGDVYLNNEKYQEALDIYRHILKEEPNYAPAVLSMASYYQKTGQDSLYQLQLDTILMNDNVPSDTKMELMRQNILQSEQTTKDSTQIVALFQRILARPQQNADLAMLCAQYMITKNMKKESIPVLEQVLSLDPENKPARLQLLSYAIQDNDLDEVIRIATSALEYHPDALEFYYYQGIAYYQQEKLDEALDVFTRGVRQINEKSDKQIASDFYAILGDIYHHKGRSEESYAAYDSSLVYNPDNIGTLNNYAYFLSVDKKHLDKAEEMSYRTVKAEPDNETYLDTYAWILFEKGRYTEARIYIEQALRNGGEKSRVIVEHCGDIYYMLGEKEKALEYWKKADAIKETEEGETPPTEEEIKRLKQKIKLKKYIE
;
A
#
# COMPACT_ATOMS: atom_id res chain seq x y z
N MET A 1 -14.13 -18.19 -3.11
CA MET A 1 -14.41 -19.51 -3.71
C MET A 1 -13.18 -20.26 -4.24
N LYS A 2 -12.21 -19.67 -4.95
CA LYS A 2 -11.05 -20.41 -5.51
C LYS A 2 -9.95 -20.88 -4.54
N LYS A 3 -9.86 -20.34 -3.32
CA LYS A 3 -8.82 -20.70 -2.33
C LYS A 3 -9.17 -21.87 -1.40
N LEU A 4 -10.44 -22.27 -1.33
CA LEU A 4 -10.86 -23.38 -0.47
C LEU A 4 -10.79 -24.75 -1.19
N ILE A 5 -10.75 -24.74 -2.52
CA ILE A 5 -10.70 -25.96 -3.34
C ILE A 5 -9.34 -26.69 -3.23
N TYR A 6 -8.26 -25.94 -2.86
CA TYR A 6 -6.91 -26.54 -2.76
C TYR A 6 -6.67 -27.37 -1.50
N ILE A 7 -7.43 -27.19 -0.43
CA ILE A 7 -7.27 -27.96 0.82
C ILE A 7 -8.00 -29.30 0.77
N VAL A 8 -9.04 -29.40 -0.05
CA VAL A 8 -9.87 -30.63 -0.17
C VAL A 8 -9.30 -31.64 -1.18
N SER A 9 -8.49 -31.22 -2.14
CA SER A 9 -8.00 -32.09 -3.23
C SER A 9 -6.74 -32.91 -2.91
N VAL A 10 -6.05 -32.66 -1.79
CA VAL A 10 -4.83 -33.41 -1.41
C VAL A 10 -5.15 -34.65 -0.55
N GLY A 11 -6.35 -34.75 0.00
CA GLY A 11 -6.74 -35.86 0.90
C GLY A 11 -7.23 -37.15 0.23
N VAL A 12 -7.42 -37.19 -1.10
CA VAL A 12 -8.16 -38.31 -1.74
C VAL A 12 -7.28 -39.33 -2.48
N LEU A 13 -5.97 -39.12 -2.61
CA LEU A 13 -5.17 -39.96 -3.51
C LEU A 13 -4.33 -41.09 -2.85
N MET A 14 -4.49 -41.40 -1.57
CA MET A 14 -3.71 -42.47 -0.90
C MET A 14 -4.50 -43.46 -0.04
N THR A 15 -5.61 -43.99 -0.50
CA THR A 15 -6.30 -45.07 0.22
C THR A 15 -6.47 -46.38 -0.54
N LEU A 16 -5.52 -46.78 -1.36
CA LEU A 16 -5.52 -48.12 -1.93
C LEU A 16 -4.09 -48.69 -1.95
N VAL A 17 -3.58 -49.16 -0.83
CA VAL A 17 -2.72 -50.35 -0.71
C VAL A 17 -2.44 -50.60 0.78
N ALA A 18 -3.13 -51.51 1.41
CA ALA A 18 -2.60 -52.30 2.53
C ALA A 18 -3.49 -53.50 2.78
N CYS A 19 -3.16 -54.58 2.13
CA CYS A 19 -3.62 -55.91 2.56
C CYS A 19 -2.41 -56.77 2.78
N GLY A 20 -2.27 -57.26 4.02
CA GLY A 20 -1.54 -58.48 4.37
C GLY A 20 -0.12 -58.33 4.90
N THR A 21 0.05 -58.50 6.21
CA THR A 21 0.75 -59.71 6.70
C THR A 21 0.69 -59.73 8.24
N THR A 22 0.29 -60.89 8.75
CA THR A 22 0.21 -61.25 10.18
C THR A 22 1.58 -61.44 10.79
N GLY A 23 1.85 -60.76 11.92
CA GLY A 23 2.98 -60.99 12.79
C GLY A 23 2.57 -60.81 14.27
N ARG A 24 2.39 -61.91 14.98
CA ARG A 24 2.11 -61.96 16.42
C ARG A 24 3.29 -61.41 17.21
N GLN A 25 3.09 -60.40 18.03
CA GLN A 25 3.84 -60.22 19.28
C GLN A 25 2.94 -59.74 20.43
N ALA A 26 3.20 -60.34 21.58
CA ALA A 26 2.38 -60.30 22.78
C ALA A 26 2.61 -59.04 23.64
N GLY A 27 1.51 -58.46 24.08
CA GLY A 27 1.33 -58.05 25.46
C GLY A 27 1.99 -56.80 26.00
N LYS A 28 1.24 -55.67 26.01
CA LYS A 28 1.14 -54.81 27.21
C LYS A 28 -0.27 -54.22 27.29
N LYS A 29 -0.96 -54.47 28.38
CA LYS A 29 -2.30 -53.91 28.68
C LYS A 29 -2.21 -52.39 28.76
N GLN A 30 -2.90 -51.69 27.85
CA GLN A 30 -3.26 -50.31 28.02
C GLN A 30 -4.69 -50.19 28.58
N LYS A 31 -4.83 -49.44 29.67
CA LYS A 31 -6.10 -49.00 30.21
C LYS A 31 -6.67 -47.90 29.33
N GLY A 32 -7.89 -48.08 28.88
CA GLY A 32 -8.69 -47.08 28.14
C GLY A 32 -9.60 -47.79 27.16
N GLU A 33 -10.53 -48.63 27.65
CA GLU A 33 -11.63 -49.15 26.82
C GLU A 33 -12.59 -47.98 26.54
N THR A 34 -12.47 -47.37 25.33
CA THR A 34 -13.59 -46.67 24.70
C THR A 34 -14.68 -47.71 24.48
N GLU A 35 -15.89 -47.53 25.03
CA GLU A 35 -17.06 -48.33 24.68
C GLU A 35 -17.27 -48.32 23.17
N GLN A 36 -16.76 -49.32 22.47
CA GLN A 36 -17.12 -49.55 21.08
C GLN A 36 -18.59 -49.93 21.03
N VAL A 37 -19.41 -49.04 20.49
CA VAL A 37 -20.83 -49.35 20.17
C VAL A 37 -20.85 -50.57 19.24
N SER A 38 -21.25 -51.72 19.76
CA SER A 38 -21.35 -52.94 18.96
C SER A 38 -22.59 -52.85 18.04
N LEU A 39 -22.38 -52.40 16.82
CA LEU A 39 -23.42 -52.33 15.83
C LEU A 39 -23.83 -53.74 15.40
N SER A 40 -25.15 -54.01 15.30
CA SER A 40 -25.69 -55.21 14.64
C SER A 40 -25.23 -55.23 13.16
N PHE A 41 -25.25 -56.41 12.55
CA PHE A 41 -24.92 -56.57 11.11
C PHE A 41 -25.74 -55.62 10.21
N GLU A 42 -27.04 -55.49 10.50
CA GLU A 42 -27.93 -54.61 9.74
C GLU A 42 -27.59 -53.12 9.93
N GLN A 43 -27.31 -52.70 11.16
CA GLN A 43 -26.88 -51.33 11.49
C GLN A 43 -25.55 -50.98 10.81
N ARG A 44 -24.59 -51.91 10.82
CA ARG A 44 -23.30 -51.71 10.11
C ARG A 44 -23.50 -51.55 8.64
N ARG A 45 -24.34 -52.38 7.99
CA ARG A 45 -24.65 -52.31 6.55
C ARG A 45 -25.36 -51.01 6.19
N LYS A 46 -26.26 -50.51 7.05
CA LYS A 46 -26.91 -49.19 6.83
C LYS A 46 -25.93 -48.06 6.97
N PHE A 47 -25.06 -48.11 8.02
CA PHE A 47 -24.00 -47.13 8.23
C PHE A 47 -23.07 -47.04 7.01
N ASP A 48 -22.55 -48.19 6.55
CA ASP A 48 -21.62 -48.24 5.42
C ASP A 48 -22.29 -47.69 4.15
N TYR A 49 -23.56 -47.99 3.92
CA TYR A 49 -24.32 -47.47 2.79
C TYR A 49 -24.44 -45.92 2.87
N TYR A 50 -24.87 -45.38 4.00
CA TYR A 50 -25.01 -43.93 4.16
C TYR A 50 -23.66 -43.22 4.08
N PHE A 51 -22.63 -43.79 4.63
CA PHE A 51 -21.29 -43.18 4.62
C PHE A 51 -20.72 -43.11 3.21
N LEU A 52 -20.78 -44.21 2.45
CA LEU A 52 -20.30 -44.25 1.06
C LEU A 52 -21.11 -43.33 0.16
N GLU A 53 -22.44 -43.28 0.35
CA GLU A 53 -23.30 -42.39 -0.41
C GLU A 53 -23.05 -40.91 -0.04
N ALA A 54 -22.76 -40.60 1.23
CA ALA A 54 -22.38 -39.27 1.66
C ALA A 54 -21.06 -38.80 0.99
N VAL A 55 -20.05 -39.66 0.94
CA VAL A 55 -18.80 -39.39 0.21
C VAL A 55 -19.09 -39.10 -1.25
N ARG A 56 -19.92 -39.94 -1.91
CA ARG A 56 -20.31 -39.78 -3.32
C ARG A 56 -21.05 -38.45 -3.58
N MET A 57 -21.95 -38.05 -2.67
CA MET A 57 -22.67 -36.77 -2.76
C MET A 57 -21.73 -35.58 -2.57
N LYS A 58 -20.80 -35.67 -1.63
CA LYS A 58 -19.77 -34.66 -1.39
C LYS A 58 -18.90 -34.44 -2.64
N GLU A 59 -18.44 -35.52 -3.28
CA GLU A 59 -17.64 -35.44 -4.51
C GLU A 59 -18.41 -34.84 -5.70
N GLN A 60 -19.73 -35.04 -5.73
CA GLN A 60 -20.62 -34.43 -6.74
C GLN A 60 -20.97 -32.96 -6.42
N GLY A 61 -20.47 -32.38 -5.33
CA GLY A 61 -20.80 -31.03 -4.90
C GLY A 61 -22.20 -30.87 -4.27
N LYS A 62 -22.90 -31.99 -4.00
CA LYS A 62 -24.23 -32.01 -3.38
C LYS A 62 -24.09 -32.02 -1.86
N TYR A 63 -23.63 -30.88 -1.32
CA TYR A 63 -23.21 -30.78 0.09
C TYR A 63 -24.36 -30.98 1.09
N ASP A 64 -25.57 -30.49 0.78
CA ASP A 64 -26.73 -30.67 1.67
C ASP A 64 -27.08 -32.14 1.84
N ALA A 65 -27.13 -32.89 0.75
CA ALA A 65 -27.40 -34.33 0.77
C ALA A 65 -26.29 -35.11 1.50
N ALA A 66 -25.03 -34.72 1.30
CA ALA A 66 -23.90 -35.33 2.01
C ALA A 66 -24.00 -35.09 3.53
N TYR A 67 -24.34 -33.87 3.95
CA TYR A 67 -24.54 -33.53 5.36
C TYR A 67 -25.62 -34.37 6.02
N GLU A 68 -26.80 -34.49 5.39
CA GLU A 68 -27.89 -35.33 5.89
C GLU A 68 -27.47 -36.78 6.05
N LEU A 69 -26.78 -37.34 5.04
CA LEU A 69 -26.29 -38.71 5.10
C LEU A 69 -25.25 -38.96 6.18
N TYR A 70 -24.30 -38.01 6.40
CA TYR A 70 -23.38 -38.10 7.53
C TYR A 70 -24.10 -37.98 8.88
N THR A 71 -25.17 -37.17 8.95
CA THR A 71 -26.00 -37.09 10.16
C THR A 71 -26.68 -38.44 10.44
N HIS A 72 -27.21 -39.11 9.45
CA HIS A 72 -27.76 -40.47 9.60
C HIS A 72 -26.68 -41.49 9.99
N CYS A 73 -25.43 -41.30 9.57
CA CYS A 73 -24.34 -42.13 10.09
C CYS A 73 -24.17 -41.95 11.60
N LEU A 74 -24.27 -40.72 12.10
CA LEU A 74 -24.15 -40.44 13.54
C LEU A 74 -25.38 -40.88 14.34
N ASP A 75 -26.57 -40.92 13.74
CA ASP A 75 -27.75 -41.53 14.37
C ASP A 75 -27.56 -43.04 14.63
N ILE A 76 -26.81 -43.73 13.75
CA ILE A 76 -26.50 -45.15 13.90
C ILE A 76 -25.29 -45.36 14.80
N ASN A 77 -24.26 -44.59 14.63
CA ASN A 77 -23.02 -44.64 15.41
C ASN A 77 -22.55 -43.25 15.81
N PRO A 78 -23.00 -42.72 16.94
CA PRO A 78 -22.63 -41.39 17.42
C PRO A 78 -21.14 -41.20 17.70
N MET A 79 -20.39 -42.30 17.86
CA MET A 79 -18.95 -42.27 18.13
C MET A 79 -18.11 -42.58 16.89
N SER A 80 -18.69 -42.55 15.70
CA SER A 80 -17.95 -42.74 14.44
C SER A 80 -16.99 -41.57 14.18
N GLY A 81 -15.70 -41.79 14.39
CA GLY A 81 -14.68 -40.77 14.17
C GLY A 81 -14.70 -40.24 12.72
N ALA A 82 -14.90 -41.11 11.73
CA ALA A 82 -14.96 -40.72 10.34
C ALA A 82 -16.17 -39.79 10.04
N ALA A 83 -17.36 -40.15 10.56
CA ALA A 83 -18.55 -39.32 10.36
C ALA A 83 -18.48 -38.00 11.14
N LEU A 84 -17.95 -38.02 12.36
CA LEU A 84 -17.69 -36.83 13.18
C LEU A 84 -16.67 -35.88 12.52
N TYR A 85 -15.63 -36.44 11.92
CA TYR A 85 -14.64 -35.66 11.17
C TYR A 85 -15.27 -34.97 9.97
N GLU A 86 -16.04 -35.69 9.18
CA GLU A 86 -16.70 -35.11 7.99
C GLU A 86 -17.72 -34.04 8.38
N ILE A 87 -18.57 -34.31 9.39
CA ILE A 87 -19.54 -33.31 9.89
C ILE A 87 -18.87 -32.09 10.49
N SER A 88 -17.71 -32.24 11.13
CA SER A 88 -16.97 -31.09 11.66
C SER A 88 -16.64 -30.07 10.57
N GLN A 89 -16.32 -30.54 9.38
CA GLN A 89 -15.99 -29.67 8.24
C GLN A 89 -17.21 -28.91 7.73
N PHE A 90 -18.38 -29.55 7.73
CA PHE A 90 -19.64 -28.87 7.42
C PHE A 90 -19.99 -27.80 8.44
N TYR A 91 -19.83 -28.09 9.75
CA TYR A 91 -20.04 -27.08 10.79
C TYR A 91 -19.09 -25.87 10.63
N MET A 92 -17.82 -26.12 10.33
CA MET A 92 -16.85 -25.06 10.08
C MET A 92 -17.23 -24.22 8.85
N TYR A 93 -17.67 -24.86 7.76
CA TYR A 93 -18.12 -24.17 6.55
C TYR A 93 -19.37 -23.31 6.80
N LEU A 94 -20.31 -23.79 7.63
CA LEU A 94 -21.53 -23.07 8.01
C LEU A 94 -21.31 -22.02 9.10
N GLY A 95 -20.07 -21.77 9.53
CA GLY A 95 -19.76 -20.81 10.57
C GLY A 95 -20.15 -21.25 12.00
N GLN A 96 -20.55 -22.54 12.17
CA GLN A 96 -20.87 -23.13 13.50
C GLN A 96 -19.60 -23.69 14.15
N GLU A 97 -18.66 -22.82 14.41
CA GLU A 97 -17.27 -23.16 14.78
C GLU A 97 -17.16 -23.99 16.05
N GLU A 98 -17.94 -23.67 17.08
CA GLU A 98 -17.94 -24.41 18.35
C GLU A 98 -18.39 -25.87 18.18
N LYS A 99 -19.40 -26.07 17.33
CA LYS A 99 -19.86 -27.44 17.00
C LYS A 99 -18.82 -28.18 16.15
N GLY A 100 -18.17 -27.49 15.21
CA GLY A 100 -17.08 -28.05 14.42
C GLY A 100 -15.89 -28.48 15.28
N GLU A 101 -15.45 -27.60 16.19
CA GLU A 101 -14.36 -27.91 17.15
C GLU A 101 -14.72 -29.13 18.04
N GLU A 102 -15.94 -29.16 18.58
CA GLU A 102 -16.36 -30.26 19.47
C GLU A 102 -16.49 -31.60 18.70
N ALA A 103 -17.09 -31.59 17.50
CA ALA A 103 -17.19 -32.79 16.66
C ALA A 103 -15.78 -33.33 16.31
N LEU A 104 -14.85 -32.43 15.98
CA LEU A 104 -13.48 -32.83 15.68
C LEU A 104 -12.73 -33.39 16.89
N LYS A 105 -12.94 -32.82 18.08
CA LYS A 105 -12.41 -33.39 19.33
C LYS A 105 -13.01 -34.76 19.66
N GLN A 106 -14.28 -34.97 19.34
CA GLN A 106 -14.91 -36.29 19.50
C GLN A 106 -14.35 -37.29 18.50
N ALA A 107 -14.10 -36.89 17.26
CA ALA A 107 -13.41 -37.70 16.26
C ALA A 107 -12.02 -38.14 16.77
N ILE A 108 -11.25 -37.22 17.34
CA ILE A 108 -9.93 -37.51 17.93
C ILE A 108 -10.06 -38.51 19.11
N ARG A 109 -11.06 -38.31 19.98
CA ARG A 109 -11.29 -39.26 21.12
C ARG A 109 -11.66 -40.65 20.64
N SER A 110 -12.35 -40.80 19.51
CA SER A 110 -12.72 -42.09 18.93
C SER A 110 -11.54 -42.85 18.31
N ASP A 111 -10.55 -42.11 17.81
CA ASP A 111 -9.30 -42.65 17.27
C ASP A 111 -8.15 -41.63 17.48
N GLU A 112 -7.51 -41.76 18.62
CA GLU A 112 -6.37 -40.90 18.99
C GLU A 112 -5.15 -41.12 18.09
N SER A 113 -5.07 -42.25 17.39
CA SER A 113 -3.99 -42.56 16.46
C SER A 113 -4.17 -41.95 15.07
N ASN A 114 -5.28 -41.29 14.81
CA ASN A 114 -5.55 -40.68 13.54
C ASN A 114 -4.85 -39.32 13.39
N PHE A 115 -3.82 -39.30 12.60
CA PHE A 115 -3.04 -38.09 12.31
C PHE A 115 -3.88 -36.94 11.75
N TRP A 116 -4.77 -37.26 10.79
CA TRP A 116 -5.52 -36.24 10.04
C TRP A 116 -6.56 -35.49 10.86
N TYR A 117 -7.14 -36.14 11.86
CA TYR A 117 -8.09 -35.48 12.77
C TYR A 117 -7.37 -34.38 13.57
N LYS A 118 -6.17 -34.67 14.09
CA LYS A 118 -5.36 -33.71 14.83
C LYS A 118 -4.82 -32.61 13.94
N GLN A 119 -4.35 -32.97 12.74
CA GLN A 119 -3.88 -32.00 11.75
C GLN A 119 -4.97 -30.97 11.41
N THR A 120 -6.22 -31.44 11.21
CA THR A 120 -7.36 -30.55 10.94
C THR A 120 -7.69 -29.66 12.13
N LEU A 121 -7.59 -30.18 13.38
CA LEU A 121 -7.80 -29.38 14.58
C LEU A 121 -6.73 -28.30 14.74
N ALA A 122 -5.47 -28.64 14.48
CA ALA A 122 -4.38 -27.68 14.50
C ALA A 122 -4.57 -26.57 13.46
N ALA A 123 -4.89 -26.93 12.21
CA ALA A 123 -5.17 -25.99 11.13
C ALA A 123 -6.37 -25.08 11.45
N PHE A 124 -7.42 -25.62 12.08
CA PHE A 124 -8.54 -24.81 12.55
C PHE A 124 -8.11 -23.76 13.57
N TYR A 125 -7.27 -24.13 14.56
CA TYR A 125 -6.76 -23.16 15.53
C TYR A 125 -5.84 -22.11 14.89
N GLU A 126 -5.05 -22.47 13.89
CA GLU A 126 -4.25 -21.50 13.13
C GLU A 126 -5.12 -20.50 12.38
N GLN A 127 -6.15 -20.98 11.67
CA GLN A 127 -7.11 -20.13 10.97
C GLN A 127 -7.79 -19.13 11.93
N LYS A 128 -8.07 -19.57 13.15
CA LYS A 128 -8.64 -18.74 14.24
C LYS A 128 -7.59 -17.87 14.95
N ARG A 129 -6.35 -17.90 14.52
CA ARG A 129 -5.22 -17.22 15.17
C ARG A 129 -5.06 -17.59 16.66
N ASN A 130 -5.54 -18.76 17.04
CA ASN A 130 -5.34 -19.29 18.39
C ASN A 130 -4.03 -20.09 18.45
N VAL A 131 -2.92 -19.35 18.35
CA VAL A 131 -1.58 -19.92 18.29
C VAL A 131 -1.27 -20.84 19.46
N PRO A 132 -1.62 -20.54 20.74
CA PRO A 132 -1.33 -21.46 21.86
C PRO A 132 -2.00 -22.83 21.70
N LYS A 133 -3.27 -22.88 21.26
CA LYS A 133 -3.95 -24.16 21.03
C LYS A 133 -3.37 -24.91 19.85
N ALA A 134 -3.02 -24.24 18.76
CA ALA A 134 -2.35 -24.85 17.60
C ALA A 134 -1.03 -25.51 18.01
N ILE A 135 -0.17 -24.78 18.73
CA ILE A 135 1.11 -25.31 19.26
C ILE A 135 0.86 -26.56 20.13
N SER A 136 -0.11 -26.52 21.05
CA SER A 136 -0.42 -27.64 21.90
C SER A 136 -0.82 -28.91 21.12
N VAL A 137 -1.58 -28.75 20.06
CA VAL A 137 -1.95 -29.87 19.17
C VAL A 137 -0.75 -30.39 18.41
N TYR A 138 0.07 -29.52 17.82
CA TYR A 138 1.25 -29.93 17.06
C TYR A 138 2.33 -30.58 17.95
N GLU A 139 2.54 -30.12 19.19
CA GLU A 139 3.43 -30.80 20.13
C GLU A 139 2.94 -32.22 20.44
N ASN A 140 1.64 -32.36 20.73
CA ASN A 140 1.05 -33.69 20.93
C ASN A 140 1.21 -34.60 19.71
N MET A 141 1.06 -34.03 18.48
CA MET A 141 1.27 -34.76 17.23
C MET A 141 2.74 -35.18 17.06
N ALA A 142 3.68 -34.27 17.35
CA ALA A 142 5.10 -34.56 17.24
C ALA A 142 5.58 -35.63 18.24
N GLU A 143 4.91 -35.78 19.41
CA GLU A 143 5.17 -36.85 20.35
C GLU A 143 4.57 -38.18 19.90
N GLN A 144 3.35 -38.16 19.36
CA GLN A 144 2.63 -39.38 18.99
C GLN A 144 3.03 -39.94 17.64
N PHE A 145 3.49 -39.11 16.74
CA PHE A 145 3.92 -39.46 15.37
C PHE A 145 5.39 -39.07 15.16
N PRO A 146 6.34 -39.65 15.91
CA PRO A 146 7.73 -39.20 15.95
C PRO A 146 8.48 -39.36 14.64
N SER A 147 7.95 -40.09 13.65
CA SER A 147 8.54 -40.25 12.31
C SER A 147 8.02 -39.22 11.29
N ARG A 148 7.12 -38.33 11.69
CA ARG A 148 6.56 -37.32 10.77
C ARG A 148 7.18 -35.95 10.99
N LEU A 149 7.54 -35.31 9.89
CA LEU A 149 8.18 -33.99 9.90
C LEU A 149 7.16 -32.84 9.98
N GLU A 150 5.95 -33.05 9.46
CA GLU A 150 4.95 -32.00 9.28
C GLU A 150 4.60 -31.27 10.59
N PRO A 151 4.38 -31.94 11.74
CA PRO A 151 4.10 -31.25 13.00
C PRO A 151 5.26 -30.35 13.45
N LEU A 152 6.51 -30.82 13.28
CA LEU A 152 7.69 -30.07 13.66
C LEU A 152 7.91 -28.84 12.79
N MET A 153 7.65 -28.96 11.47
CA MET A 153 7.72 -27.83 10.54
C MET A 153 6.69 -26.75 10.92
N SER A 154 5.47 -27.15 11.27
CA SER A 154 4.43 -26.22 11.76
C SER A 154 4.84 -25.57 13.08
N LEU A 155 5.47 -26.30 13.99
CA LEU A 155 5.98 -25.75 15.25
C LEU A 155 7.09 -24.72 15.02
N VAL A 156 8.02 -24.97 14.09
CA VAL A 156 9.07 -24.01 13.73
C VAL A 156 8.45 -22.68 13.27
N ASP A 157 7.43 -22.73 12.40
CA ASP A 157 6.75 -21.53 11.92
C ASP A 157 6.00 -20.81 13.06
N LEU A 158 5.20 -21.53 13.85
CA LEU A 158 4.42 -20.94 14.94
C LEU A 158 5.31 -20.35 16.04
N TYR A 159 6.39 -21.03 16.42
CA TYR A 159 7.35 -20.52 17.39
C TYR A 159 8.14 -19.32 16.84
N SER A 160 8.43 -19.27 15.54
CA SER A 160 9.07 -18.12 14.89
C SER A 160 8.16 -16.91 14.92
N ARG A 161 6.87 -17.05 14.57
CA ARG A 161 5.86 -15.97 14.65
C ARG A 161 5.68 -15.44 16.06
N THR A 162 5.78 -16.30 17.07
CA THR A 162 5.66 -15.90 18.48
C THR A 162 6.98 -15.47 19.12
N LYS A 163 8.06 -15.38 18.31
CA LYS A 163 9.43 -15.02 18.76
C LYS A 163 9.96 -15.92 19.88
N SER A 164 9.47 -17.16 19.95
CA SER A 164 9.90 -18.18 20.93
C SER A 164 11.14 -18.91 20.41
N TYR A 165 12.21 -18.15 20.18
CA TYR A 165 13.42 -18.60 19.44
C TYR A 165 14.05 -19.87 20.02
N GLN A 166 14.06 -20.07 21.35
CA GLN A 166 14.59 -21.31 21.93
C GLN A 166 13.75 -22.51 21.52
N ASN A 167 12.41 -22.38 21.43
CA ASN A 167 11.55 -23.46 21.00
C ASN A 167 11.70 -23.75 19.50
N VAL A 168 11.99 -22.72 18.69
CA VAL A 168 12.37 -22.90 17.27
C VAL A 168 13.60 -23.81 17.19
N VAL A 169 14.67 -23.51 17.95
CA VAL A 169 15.90 -24.33 17.96
C VAL A 169 15.61 -25.76 18.42
N ASN A 170 14.77 -25.93 19.44
CA ASN A 170 14.39 -27.26 19.93
C ASN A 170 13.64 -28.06 18.85
N ALA A 171 12.70 -27.44 18.13
CA ALA A 171 11.99 -28.08 17.02
C ALA A 171 12.92 -28.40 15.84
N LEU A 172 13.84 -27.50 15.51
CA LEU A 172 14.86 -27.73 14.48
C LEU A 172 15.81 -28.89 14.86
N ASN A 173 16.22 -29.02 16.13
CA ASN A 173 17.02 -30.14 16.56
C ASN A 173 16.26 -31.48 16.40
N ARG A 174 14.96 -31.52 16.72
CA ARG A 174 14.12 -32.72 16.50
C ARG A 174 13.97 -33.04 15.02
N LEU A 175 13.88 -32.01 14.14
CA LEU A 175 13.90 -32.20 12.67
C LEU A 175 15.23 -32.77 12.20
N GLU A 176 16.35 -32.26 12.71
CA GLU A 176 17.70 -32.74 12.39
C GLU A 176 17.93 -34.21 12.81
N GLU A 177 17.36 -34.60 13.96
CA GLU A 177 17.40 -36.00 14.42
C GLU A 177 16.61 -36.95 13.51
N LEU A 178 15.55 -36.47 12.85
CA LEU A 178 14.66 -37.29 12.01
C LEU A 178 15.10 -37.35 10.55
N ASP A 179 15.43 -36.22 9.98
CA ASP A 179 15.69 -36.04 8.54
C ASP A 179 17.19 -35.88 8.24
N GLY A 180 17.98 -35.73 9.29
CA GLY A 180 19.41 -35.48 9.18
C GLY A 180 19.75 -33.98 9.14
N LYS A 181 21.04 -33.70 9.20
CA LYS A 181 21.58 -32.36 9.14
C LYS A 181 21.39 -31.79 7.74
N SER A 182 20.87 -30.57 7.65
CA SER A 182 20.73 -29.84 6.40
C SER A 182 21.23 -28.41 6.54
N GLU A 183 21.67 -27.84 5.41
CA GLU A 183 22.07 -26.44 5.29
C GLU A 183 21.00 -25.50 5.83
N GLN A 184 19.74 -25.74 5.47
CA GLN A 184 18.62 -24.90 5.87
C GLN A 184 18.39 -24.92 7.38
N ILE A 185 18.46 -26.11 8.01
CA ILE A 185 18.31 -26.25 9.47
C ILE A 185 19.44 -25.52 10.19
N SER A 186 20.69 -25.71 9.77
CA SER A 186 21.85 -25.06 10.39
C SER A 186 21.82 -23.54 10.25
N MET A 187 21.44 -23.02 9.08
CA MET A 187 21.30 -21.57 8.88
C MET A 187 20.16 -20.98 9.70
N GLU A 188 19.04 -21.68 9.83
CA GLU A 188 17.93 -21.23 10.68
C GLU A 188 18.30 -21.24 12.16
N LYS A 189 19.03 -22.28 12.62
CA LYS A 189 19.58 -22.34 14.00
C LYS A 189 20.57 -21.19 14.24
N PHE A 190 21.47 -20.94 13.29
CA PHE A 190 22.39 -19.78 13.33
C PHE A 190 21.62 -18.47 13.52
N ARG A 191 20.59 -18.25 12.71
CA ARG A 191 19.75 -17.04 12.79
C ARG A 191 19.06 -16.92 14.15
N MET A 192 18.50 -18.02 14.65
CA MET A 192 17.84 -18.03 15.96
C MET A 192 18.83 -17.73 17.10
N TYR A 193 20.03 -18.29 17.06
CA TYR A 193 21.06 -18.01 18.06
C TYR A 193 21.49 -16.54 18.05
N LEU A 194 21.61 -15.91 16.87
CA LEU A 194 21.87 -14.48 16.78
C LEU A 194 20.73 -13.64 17.41
N LEU A 195 19.46 -13.98 17.13
CA LEU A 195 18.30 -13.28 17.69
C LEU A 195 18.21 -13.45 19.23
N MET A 196 18.75 -14.52 19.78
CA MET A 196 18.86 -14.77 21.23
C MET A 196 20.11 -14.13 21.86
N GLY A 197 21.01 -13.55 21.09
CA GLY A 197 22.29 -13.07 21.59
C GLY A 197 23.29 -14.16 21.98
N LYS A 198 23.04 -15.44 21.56
CA LYS A 198 23.90 -16.59 21.85
C LYS A 198 25.00 -16.73 20.81
N GLN A 199 25.97 -15.82 20.89
CA GLN A 199 27.04 -15.70 19.88
C GLN A 199 27.87 -16.98 19.72
N ASP A 200 28.24 -17.66 20.81
CA ASP A 200 29.03 -18.90 20.74
C ASP A 200 28.29 -20.01 20.00
N SER A 201 26.97 -20.16 20.24
CA SER A 201 26.17 -21.17 19.55
C SER A 201 26.00 -20.84 18.07
N ALA A 202 25.79 -19.56 17.72
CA ALA A 202 25.76 -19.10 16.34
C ALA A 202 27.09 -19.36 15.64
N PHE A 203 28.21 -19.08 16.30
CA PHE A 203 29.54 -19.33 15.76
C PHE A 203 29.75 -20.81 15.40
N ILE A 204 29.37 -21.73 16.31
CA ILE A 204 29.51 -23.18 16.06
C ILE A 204 28.71 -23.61 14.81
N GLU A 205 27.50 -23.12 14.62
CA GLU A 205 26.67 -23.48 13.44
C GLU A 205 27.33 -23.02 12.14
N ILE A 206 27.76 -21.75 12.08
CA ILE A 206 28.38 -21.22 10.84
C ILE A 206 29.79 -21.79 10.58
N GLU A 207 30.57 -22.07 11.64
CA GLU A 207 31.86 -22.74 11.51
C GLU A 207 31.68 -24.14 10.94
N ASN A 208 30.68 -24.88 11.40
CA ASN A 208 30.38 -26.21 10.88
C ASN A 208 29.95 -26.15 9.41
N LEU A 209 29.10 -25.21 9.04
CA LEU A 209 28.69 -25.00 7.64
C LEU A 209 29.90 -24.66 6.75
N SER A 210 30.77 -23.76 7.19
CA SER A 210 31.96 -23.38 6.44
C SER A 210 32.93 -24.57 6.24
N LYS A 211 33.03 -25.49 7.21
CA LYS A 211 33.83 -26.72 7.09
C LYS A 211 33.17 -27.75 6.17
N GLU A 212 31.86 -27.87 6.20
CA GLU A 212 31.11 -28.82 5.37
C GLU A 212 31.04 -28.37 3.90
N TYR A 213 30.95 -27.04 3.69
CA TYR A 213 30.90 -26.42 2.36
C TYR A 213 32.08 -25.46 2.14
N PRO A 214 33.33 -25.97 2.03
CA PRO A 214 34.55 -25.15 2.03
C PRO A 214 34.70 -24.26 0.79
N TYR A 215 33.99 -24.55 -0.29
CA TYR A 215 33.99 -23.75 -1.53
C TYR A 215 32.82 -22.77 -1.60
N ASP A 216 31.90 -22.75 -0.62
CA ASP A 216 30.81 -21.81 -0.59
C ASP A 216 31.26 -20.52 0.11
N LEU A 217 31.51 -19.49 -0.67
CA LEU A 217 32.01 -18.21 -0.21
C LEU A 217 30.99 -17.47 0.70
N ARG A 218 29.71 -17.85 0.63
CA ARG A 218 28.67 -17.27 1.51
C ARG A 218 28.96 -17.59 2.98
N TYR A 219 29.22 -18.88 3.28
CA TYR A 219 29.48 -19.31 4.66
C TYR A 219 30.81 -18.82 5.19
N GLN A 220 31.83 -18.76 4.31
CA GLN A 220 33.10 -18.16 4.68
C GLN A 220 32.97 -16.68 5.01
N THR A 221 32.23 -15.93 4.19
CA THR A 221 31.99 -14.49 4.45
C THR A 221 31.26 -14.29 5.77
N ILE A 222 30.15 -15.04 6.01
CA ILE A 222 29.40 -14.96 7.26
C ILE A 222 30.30 -15.34 8.46
N LEU A 223 31.15 -16.35 8.33
CA LEU A 223 32.12 -16.72 9.38
C LEU A 223 33.10 -15.57 9.66
N GLY A 224 33.62 -14.93 8.61
CA GLY A 224 34.45 -13.72 8.73
C GLY A 224 33.73 -12.59 9.45
N ASP A 225 32.45 -12.35 9.13
CA ASP A 225 31.62 -11.33 9.79
C ASP A 225 31.38 -11.65 11.27
N VAL A 226 31.21 -12.91 11.63
CA VAL A 226 31.11 -13.36 13.02
C VAL A 226 32.44 -13.15 13.75
N TYR A 227 33.59 -13.45 13.13
CA TYR A 227 34.90 -13.12 13.68
C TYR A 227 35.08 -11.62 13.89
N LEU A 228 34.72 -10.81 12.90
CA LEU A 228 34.78 -9.33 12.97
C LEU A 228 33.92 -8.78 14.09
N ASN A 229 32.72 -9.33 14.29
CA ASN A 229 31.81 -8.90 15.35
C ASN A 229 32.28 -9.31 16.76
N ASN A 230 33.08 -10.38 16.83
CA ASN A 230 33.71 -10.83 18.08
C ASN A 230 35.14 -10.29 18.27
N GLU A 231 35.50 -9.22 17.56
CA GLU A 231 36.80 -8.53 17.65
C GLU A 231 38.00 -9.42 17.30
N LYS A 232 37.77 -10.56 16.65
CA LYS A 232 38.81 -11.44 16.10
C LYS A 232 39.22 -10.94 14.72
N TYR A 233 39.88 -9.78 14.73
CA TYR A 233 40.18 -9.01 13.53
C TYR A 233 41.10 -9.72 12.54
N GLN A 234 42.08 -10.45 13.04
CA GLN A 234 43.03 -11.14 12.16
C GLN A 234 42.37 -12.29 11.41
N GLU A 235 41.59 -13.11 12.10
CA GLU A 235 40.86 -14.23 11.51
C GLU A 235 39.86 -13.75 10.46
N ALA A 236 39.14 -12.66 10.74
CA ALA A 236 38.21 -12.04 9.77
C ALA A 236 38.97 -11.58 8.51
N LEU A 237 40.09 -10.86 8.71
CA LEU A 237 40.91 -10.34 7.61
C LEU A 237 41.46 -11.45 6.71
N ASP A 238 41.93 -12.53 7.31
CA ASP A 238 42.50 -13.67 6.55
C ASP A 238 41.42 -14.33 5.69
N ILE A 239 40.20 -14.49 6.20
CA ILE A 239 39.06 -15.02 5.44
C ILE A 239 38.74 -14.09 4.27
N TYR A 240 38.54 -12.81 4.52
CA TYR A 240 38.14 -11.85 3.46
C TYR A 240 39.22 -11.74 2.38
N ARG A 241 40.51 -11.75 2.75
CA ARG A 241 41.63 -11.77 1.79
C ARG A 241 41.66 -13.03 0.96
N HIS A 242 41.37 -14.18 1.57
CA HIS A 242 41.27 -15.44 0.84
C HIS A 242 40.17 -15.40 -0.20
N ILE A 243 38.97 -14.99 0.20
CA ILE A 243 37.80 -14.88 -0.71
C ILE A 243 38.11 -13.91 -1.85
N LEU A 244 38.61 -12.71 -1.55
CA LEU A 244 38.88 -11.68 -2.55
C LEU A 244 40.09 -11.98 -3.44
N LYS A 245 40.92 -12.95 -3.07
CA LYS A 245 41.97 -13.50 -3.95
C LYS A 245 41.39 -14.46 -4.98
N GLU A 246 40.42 -15.28 -4.59
CA GLU A 246 39.73 -16.22 -5.49
C GLU A 246 38.71 -15.49 -6.38
N GLU A 247 37.85 -14.63 -5.78
CA GLU A 247 36.84 -13.82 -6.46
C GLU A 247 36.97 -12.34 -6.08
N PRO A 248 37.77 -11.55 -6.81
CA PRO A 248 38.07 -10.15 -6.47
C PRO A 248 36.85 -9.23 -6.38
N ASN A 249 35.76 -9.57 -7.07
CA ASN A 249 34.50 -8.79 -7.12
C ASN A 249 33.35 -9.44 -6.35
N TYR A 250 33.63 -10.41 -5.47
CA TYR A 250 32.60 -11.06 -4.67
C TYR A 250 31.99 -10.04 -3.68
N ALA A 251 30.81 -9.54 -4.02
CA ALA A 251 30.17 -8.41 -3.35
C ALA A 251 30.09 -8.53 -1.82
N PRO A 252 29.64 -9.66 -1.22
CA PRO A 252 29.59 -9.77 0.24
C PRO A 252 30.95 -9.58 0.92
N ALA A 253 32.01 -10.20 0.41
CA ALA A 253 33.34 -10.08 1.01
C ALA A 253 33.95 -8.68 0.82
N VAL A 254 33.62 -8.01 -0.29
CA VAL A 254 34.01 -6.62 -0.55
C VAL A 254 33.38 -5.69 0.48
N LEU A 255 32.11 -5.87 0.81
CA LEU A 255 31.38 -5.12 1.84
C LEU A 255 31.93 -5.41 3.24
N SER A 256 32.17 -6.69 3.54
CA SER A 256 32.75 -7.11 4.82
C SER A 256 34.17 -6.56 5.04
N MET A 257 34.99 -6.49 3.98
CA MET A 257 36.32 -5.86 4.06
C MET A 257 36.23 -4.36 4.33
N ALA A 258 35.27 -3.66 3.72
CA ALA A 258 35.03 -2.24 4.03
C ALA A 258 34.61 -2.07 5.50
N SER A 259 33.69 -2.90 5.98
CA SER A 259 33.26 -2.93 7.39
C SER A 259 34.43 -3.24 8.35
N TYR A 260 35.34 -4.13 7.95
CA TYR A 260 36.57 -4.43 8.69
C TYR A 260 37.45 -3.17 8.86
N TYR A 261 37.76 -2.47 7.77
CA TYR A 261 38.59 -1.26 7.84
C TYR A 261 37.92 -0.17 8.70
N GLN A 262 36.62 -0.03 8.60
CA GLN A 262 35.85 0.91 9.42
C GLN A 262 35.95 0.57 10.91
N LYS A 263 35.67 -0.69 11.30
CA LYS A 263 35.71 -1.14 12.71
C LYS A 263 37.11 -1.07 13.32
N THR A 264 38.16 -1.24 12.50
CA THR A 264 39.56 -1.17 12.97
C THR A 264 40.13 0.23 12.91
N GLY A 265 39.33 1.27 12.58
CA GLY A 265 39.77 2.66 12.52
C GLY A 265 40.77 2.96 11.40
N GLN A 266 40.79 2.15 10.34
CA GLN A 266 41.70 2.33 9.22
C GLN A 266 41.03 3.18 8.11
N ASP A 267 40.66 4.43 8.46
CA ASP A 267 39.84 5.30 7.62
C ASP A 267 40.43 5.51 6.21
N SER A 268 41.74 5.64 6.08
CA SER A 268 42.39 5.80 4.76
C SER A 268 42.21 4.57 3.87
N LEU A 269 42.28 3.35 4.44
CA LEU A 269 42.05 2.10 3.71
C LEU A 269 40.57 1.91 3.40
N TYR A 270 39.69 2.30 4.31
CA TYR A 270 38.25 2.31 4.06
C TYR A 270 37.90 3.20 2.86
N GLN A 271 38.40 4.43 2.83
CA GLN A 271 38.15 5.37 1.71
C GLN A 271 38.75 4.83 0.39
N LEU A 272 39.95 4.30 0.44
CA LEU A 272 40.56 3.68 -0.75
C LEU A 272 39.77 2.48 -1.26
N GLN A 273 39.28 1.62 -0.37
CA GLN A 273 38.44 0.49 -0.71
C GLN A 273 37.11 0.95 -1.30
N LEU A 274 36.46 1.91 -0.66
CA LEU A 274 35.22 2.51 -1.10
C LEU A 274 35.36 3.07 -2.53
N ASP A 275 36.37 3.89 -2.77
CA ASP A 275 36.68 4.45 -4.09
C ASP A 275 36.94 3.35 -5.13
N THR A 276 37.74 2.35 -4.78
CA THR A 276 38.06 1.24 -5.70
C THR A 276 36.81 0.49 -6.13
N ILE A 277 35.90 0.22 -5.20
CA ILE A 277 34.66 -0.53 -5.47
C ILE A 277 33.70 0.34 -6.27
N LEU A 278 33.47 1.56 -5.81
CA LEU A 278 32.48 2.45 -6.43
C LEU A 278 32.88 2.87 -7.85
N MET A 279 34.21 2.94 -8.13
CA MET A 279 34.73 3.27 -9.45
C MET A 279 34.98 2.01 -10.34
N ASN A 280 34.75 0.81 -9.87
CA ASN A 280 34.91 -0.41 -10.65
C ASN A 280 33.61 -0.74 -11.41
N ASP A 281 33.65 -0.71 -12.73
CA ASP A 281 32.48 -0.96 -13.58
C ASP A 281 32.01 -2.43 -13.54
N ASN A 282 32.86 -3.36 -13.08
CA ASN A 282 32.52 -4.78 -12.92
C ASN A 282 31.81 -5.10 -11.60
N VAL A 283 31.74 -4.16 -10.66
CA VAL A 283 31.00 -4.33 -9.41
C VAL A 283 29.52 -4.08 -9.68
N PRO A 284 28.61 -5.00 -9.26
CA PRO A 284 27.19 -4.84 -9.44
C PRO A 284 26.64 -3.56 -8.81
N SER A 285 25.65 -2.96 -9.46
CA SER A 285 25.00 -1.73 -8.99
C SER A 285 24.44 -1.86 -7.57
N ASP A 286 23.83 -3.00 -7.23
CA ASP A 286 23.29 -3.28 -5.89
C ASP A 286 24.38 -3.20 -4.81
N THR A 287 25.58 -3.71 -5.09
CA THR A 287 26.72 -3.63 -4.16
C THR A 287 27.16 -2.18 -3.95
N LYS A 288 27.23 -1.41 -5.04
CA LYS A 288 27.57 0.02 -4.95
C LYS A 288 26.51 0.80 -4.18
N MET A 289 25.24 0.48 -4.39
CA MET A 289 24.13 1.09 -3.66
C MET A 289 24.19 0.80 -2.17
N GLU A 290 24.46 -0.44 -1.78
CA GLU A 290 24.56 -0.82 -0.37
C GLU A 290 25.72 -0.09 0.32
N LEU A 291 26.91 -0.02 -0.33
CA LEU A 291 28.03 0.76 0.17
C LEU A 291 27.69 2.26 0.32
N MET A 292 27.01 2.82 -0.66
CA MET A 292 26.59 4.22 -0.60
C MET A 292 25.61 4.47 0.53
N ARG A 293 24.64 3.57 0.75
CA ARG A 293 23.70 3.66 1.88
C ARG A 293 24.41 3.61 3.22
N GLN A 294 25.38 2.69 3.39
CA GLN A 294 26.18 2.59 4.61
C GLN A 294 27.02 3.88 4.84
N ASN A 295 27.64 4.40 3.79
CA ASN A 295 28.42 5.63 3.86
C ASN A 295 27.53 6.85 4.21
N ILE A 296 26.34 6.95 3.62
CA ILE A 296 25.36 7.98 3.98
C ILE A 296 24.99 7.87 5.46
N LEU A 297 24.61 6.67 5.92
CA LEU A 297 24.21 6.44 7.30
C LEU A 297 25.31 6.83 8.29
N GLN A 298 26.55 6.45 8.01
CA GLN A 298 27.69 6.82 8.83
C GLN A 298 27.91 8.34 8.86
N SER A 299 27.88 9.01 7.70
CA SER A 299 28.04 10.45 7.61
C SER A 299 26.94 11.19 8.41
N GLU A 300 25.70 10.73 8.34
CA GLU A 300 24.58 11.31 9.10
C GLU A 300 24.72 11.14 10.62
N GLN A 301 25.34 10.04 11.06
CA GLN A 301 25.59 9.80 12.49
C GLN A 301 26.79 10.55 13.04
N THR A 302 27.76 10.90 12.21
CA THR A 302 29.03 11.48 12.64
C THR A 302 29.13 12.99 12.31
N THR A 303 29.41 13.29 11.07
CA THR A 303 29.73 14.65 10.62
C THR A 303 28.52 15.46 10.20
N LYS A 304 27.46 14.81 9.73
CA LYS A 304 26.28 15.40 9.06
C LYS A 304 26.65 16.29 7.87
N ASP A 305 27.87 16.13 7.34
CA ASP A 305 28.35 16.88 6.17
C ASP A 305 27.97 16.15 4.89
N SER A 306 27.02 16.73 4.17
CA SER A 306 26.57 16.19 2.89
C SER A 306 27.55 16.43 1.74
N THR A 307 28.53 17.31 1.89
CA THR A 307 29.44 17.72 0.81
C THR A 307 30.25 16.54 0.27
N GLN A 308 30.81 15.74 1.18
CA GLN A 308 31.61 14.56 0.80
C GLN A 308 30.77 13.50 0.10
N ILE A 309 29.56 13.25 0.59
CA ILE A 309 28.63 12.28 -0.01
C ILE A 309 28.22 12.72 -1.41
N VAL A 310 27.88 14.00 -1.58
CA VAL A 310 27.51 14.56 -2.90
C VAL A 310 28.68 14.50 -3.86
N ALA A 311 29.89 14.87 -3.43
CA ALA A 311 31.09 14.79 -4.27
C ALA A 311 31.41 13.34 -4.69
N LEU A 312 31.17 12.37 -3.81
CA LEU A 312 31.34 10.95 -4.12
C LEU A 312 30.33 10.49 -5.17
N PHE A 313 29.05 10.85 -5.02
CA PHE A 313 28.02 10.58 -6.02
C PHE A 313 28.36 11.18 -7.38
N GLN A 314 28.78 12.44 -7.42
CA GLN A 314 29.16 13.12 -8.66
C GLN A 314 30.28 12.38 -9.38
N ARG A 315 31.29 11.90 -8.66
CA ARG A 315 32.38 11.10 -9.22
C ARG A 315 31.91 9.76 -9.81
N ILE A 316 30.98 9.09 -9.11
CA ILE A 316 30.38 7.82 -9.56
C ILE A 316 29.53 8.05 -10.80
N LEU A 317 28.64 9.04 -10.77
CA LEU A 317 27.69 9.33 -11.82
C LEU A 317 28.31 9.95 -13.07
N ALA A 318 29.53 10.48 -12.97
CA ALA A 318 30.32 10.91 -14.13
C ALA A 318 30.79 9.72 -15.00
N ARG A 319 30.68 8.48 -14.50
CA ARG A 319 31.00 7.26 -15.25
C ARG A 319 29.75 6.63 -15.86
N PRO A 320 29.88 5.79 -16.88
CA PRO A 320 28.75 5.04 -17.43
C PRO A 320 28.05 4.23 -16.33
N GLN A 321 26.73 4.35 -16.24
CA GLN A 321 25.90 3.62 -15.30
C GLN A 321 25.19 2.47 -16.00
N GLN A 322 25.04 1.32 -15.33
CA GLN A 322 24.33 0.16 -15.86
C GLN A 322 22.81 0.33 -15.77
N ASN A 323 22.34 1.09 -14.76
CA ASN A 323 20.94 1.37 -14.49
C ASN A 323 20.80 2.72 -13.77
N ALA A 324 19.57 3.12 -13.47
CA ALA A 324 19.25 4.39 -12.84
C ALA A 324 19.38 4.39 -11.30
N ASP A 325 19.66 3.25 -10.67
CA ASP A 325 19.50 3.07 -9.20
C ASP A 325 20.40 4.01 -8.38
N LEU A 326 21.68 4.09 -8.76
CA LEU A 326 22.64 4.99 -8.07
C LEU A 326 22.29 6.46 -8.28
N ALA A 327 21.86 6.84 -9.47
CA ALA A 327 21.42 8.19 -9.75
C ALA A 327 20.16 8.53 -8.95
N MET A 328 19.22 7.59 -8.85
CA MET A 328 18.01 7.78 -8.06
C MET A 328 18.31 7.87 -6.56
N LEU A 329 19.23 7.06 -6.03
CA LEU A 329 19.69 7.15 -4.65
C LEU A 329 20.33 8.52 -4.36
N CYS A 330 21.14 9.01 -5.29
CA CYS A 330 21.75 10.36 -5.20
C CYS A 330 20.68 11.46 -5.17
N ALA A 331 19.72 11.40 -6.10
CA ALA A 331 18.63 12.36 -6.17
C ALA A 331 17.80 12.37 -4.88
N GLN A 332 17.43 11.21 -4.36
CA GLN A 332 16.71 11.08 -3.09
C GLN A 332 17.49 11.67 -1.90
N TYR A 333 18.80 11.44 -1.85
CA TYR A 333 19.65 12.04 -0.82
C TYR A 333 19.65 13.56 -0.93
N MET A 334 19.87 14.10 -2.13
CA MET A 334 19.85 15.56 -2.39
C MET A 334 18.50 16.18 -2.05
N ILE A 335 17.38 15.52 -2.41
CA ILE A 335 16.01 15.96 -2.06
C ILE A 335 15.85 16.06 -0.54
N THR A 336 16.28 15.02 0.19
CA THR A 336 16.22 14.99 1.67
C THR A 336 17.04 16.13 2.30
N LYS A 337 18.10 16.57 1.63
CA LYS A 337 18.95 17.68 2.04
C LYS A 337 18.50 19.05 1.52
N ASN A 338 17.33 19.15 0.89
CA ASN A 338 16.80 20.37 0.27
C ASN A 338 17.73 20.97 -0.81
N MET A 339 18.49 20.13 -1.51
CA MET A 339 19.41 20.53 -2.59
C MET A 339 18.69 20.48 -3.94
N LYS A 340 17.65 21.31 -4.09
CA LYS A 340 16.78 21.30 -5.27
C LYS A 340 17.56 21.45 -6.58
N LYS A 341 18.42 22.49 -6.64
CA LYS A 341 19.16 22.84 -7.89
C LYS A 341 20.10 21.73 -8.33
N GLU A 342 20.77 21.09 -7.38
CA GLU A 342 21.71 20.01 -7.62
C GLU A 342 21.02 18.70 -7.98
N SER A 343 19.80 18.48 -7.48
CA SER A 343 19.05 17.26 -7.74
C SER A 343 18.43 17.20 -9.14
N ILE A 344 18.12 18.34 -9.77
CA ILE A 344 17.51 18.41 -11.12
C ILE A 344 18.34 17.67 -12.17
N PRO A 345 19.63 17.97 -12.38
CA PRO A 345 20.43 17.28 -13.40
C PRO A 345 20.60 15.78 -13.10
N VAL A 346 20.56 15.38 -11.82
CA VAL A 346 20.63 13.97 -11.42
C VAL A 346 19.31 13.26 -11.75
N LEU A 347 18.17 13.90 -11.52
CA LEU A 347 16.86 13.36 -11.91
C LEU A 347 16.73 13.24 -13.45
N GLU A 348 17.28 14.18 -14.20
CA GLU A 348 17.35 14.10 -15.66
C GLU A 348 18.25 12.92 -16.11
N GLN A 349 19.37 12.68 -15.40
CA GLN A 349 20.20 11.50 -15.64
C GLN A 349 19.45 10.21 -15.32
N VAL A 350 18.64 10.17 -14.25
CA VAL A 350 17.74 9.03 -13.97
C VAL A 350 16.84 8.77 -15.18
N LEU A 351 16.19 9.80 -15.71
CA LEU A 351 15.30 9.65 -16.87
C LEU A 351 16.01 9.29 -18.18
N SER A 352 17.30 9.63 -18.31
CA SER A 352 18.10 9.20 -19.46
C SER A 352 18.44 7.70 -19.42
N LEU A 353 18.55 7.11 -18.22
CA LEU A 353 18.87 5.71 -17.99
C LEU A 353 17.60 4.84 -17.88
N ASP A 354 16.54 5.41 -17.32
CA ASP A 354 15.24 4.79 -17.11
C ASP A 354 14.13 5.79 -17.45
N PRO A 355 13.74 5.87 -18.74
CA PRO A 355 12.70 6.79 -19.18
C PRO A 355 11.32 6.55 -18.56
N GLU A 356 11.06 5.34 -18.03
CA GLU A 356 9.81 4.98 -17.37
C GLU A 356 9.80 5.34 -15.87
N ASN A 357 10.83 6.00 -15.34
CA ASN A 357 10.95 6.32 -13.93
C ASN A 357 9.94 7.39 -13.50
N LYS A 358 8.76 6.95 -13.09
CA LYS A 358 7.68 7.81 -12.64
C LYS A 358 8.04 8.67 -11.42
N PRO A 359 8.71 8.16 -10.36
CA PRO A 359 9.14 8.97 -9.24
C PRO A 359 10.02 10.16 -9.62
N ALA A 360 10.97 9.97 -10.53
CA ALA A 360 11.83 11.07 -10.99
C ALA A 360 11.02 12.14 -11.74
N ARG A 361 10.08 11.74 -12.61
CA ARG A 361 9.18 12.66 -13.33
C ARG A 361 8.29 13.45 -12.39
N LEU A 362 7.70 12.79 -11.38
CA LEU A 362 6.86 13.48 -10.39
C LEU A 362 7.67 14.48 -9.56
N GLN A 363 8.92 14.17 -9.23
CA GLN A 363 9.76 15.10 -8.49
C GLN A 363 10.14 16.33 -9.32
N LEU A 364 10.50 16.16 -10.58
CA LEU A 364 10.75 17.27 -11.49
C LEU A 364 9.49 18.12 -11.71
N LEU A 365 8.35 17.47 -11.89
CA LEU A 365 7.05 18.13 -11.99
C LEU A 365 6.73 18.96 -10.75
N SER A 366 6.95 18.40 -9.55
CA SER A 366 6.79 19.11 -8.29
C SER A 366 7.67 20.37 -8.22
N TYR A 367 8.89 20.29 -8.72
CA TYR A 367 9.78 21.44 -8.76
C TYR A 367 9.31 22.54 -9.73
N ALA A 368 8.84 22.15 -10.92
CA ALA A 368 8.31 23.10 -11.90
C ALA A 368 7.05 23.81 -11.36
N ILE A 369 6.16 23.06 -10.65
CA ILE A 369 4.98 23.62 -9.99
C ILE A 369 5.38 24.64 -8.90
N GLN A 370 6.35 24.29 -8.04
CA GLN A 370 6.83 25.19 -6.99
C GLN A 370 7.45 26.49 -7.54
N ASP A 371 8.08 26.40 -8.72
CA ASP A 371 8.68 27.57 -9.39
C ASP A 371 7.68 28.34 -10.23
N ASN A 372 6.42 27.90 -10.30
CA ASN A 372 5.36 28.41 -11.18
C ASN A 372 5.78 28.45 -12.66
N ASP A 373 6.62 27.48 -13.09
CA ASP A 373 7.06 27.35 -14.47
C ASP A 373 6.08 26.46 -15.25
N LEU A 374 5.02 27.09 -15.74
CA LEU A 374 3.94 26.40 -16.43
C LEU A 374 4.40 25.71 -17.73
N ASP A 375 5.39 26.28 -18.42
CA ASP A 375 5.92 25.67 -19.65
C ASP A 375 6.70 24.39 -19.31
N GLU A 376 7.48 24.39 -18.24
CA GLU A 376 8.20 23.22 -17.77
C GLU A 376 7.24 22.14 -17.25
N VAL A 377 6.17 22.51 -16.54
CA VAL A 377 5.08 21.57 -16.14
C VAL A 377 4.51 20.87 -17.37
N ILE A 378 4.18 21.62 -18.43
CA ILE A 378 3.64 21.07 -19.68
C ILE A 378 4.66 20.12 -20.33
N ARG A 379 5.94 20.53 -20.42
CA ARG A 379 7.00 19.72 -21.04
C ARG A 379 7.18 18.37 -20.32
N ILE A 380 7.29 18.40 -18.98
CA ILE A 380 7.50 17.20 -18.17
C ILE A 380 6.27 16.29 -18.27
N ALA A 381 5.06 16.83 -18.11
CA ALA A 381 3.84 16.06 -18.16
C ALA A 381 3.60 15.45 -19.56
N THR A 382 3.89 16.19 -20.65
CA THR A 382 3.80 15.67 -22.01
C THR A 382 4.70 14.46 -22.20
N SER A 383 5.99 14.59 -21.82
CA SER A 383 6.92 13.46 -21.90
C SER A 383 6.54 12.31 -20.99
N ALA A 384 5.97 12.59 -19.81
CA ALA A 384 5.52 11.56 -18.89
C ALA A 384 4.38 10.70 -19.47
N LEU A 385 3.45 11.32 -20.18
CA LEU A 385 2.29 10.64 -20.79
C LEU A 385 2.67 9.70 -21.95
N GLU A 386 3.86 9.83 -22.53
CA GLU A 386 4.38 8.87 -23.52
C GLU A 386 4.68 7.51 -22.87
N TYR A 387 5.12 7.51 -21.61
CA TYR A 387 5.49 6.30 -20.85
C TYR A 387 4.39 5.83 -19.89
N HIS A 388 3.55 6.76 -19.41
CA HIS A 388 2.49 6.51 -18.43
C HIS A 388 1.16 7.06 -18.93
N PRO A 389 0.58 6.50 -20.02
CA PRO A 389 -0.63 7.04 -20.65
C PRO A 389 -1.90 6.92 -19.80
N ASP A 390 -1.86 6.15 -18.72
CA ASP A 390 -2.96 5.95 -17.76
C ASP A 390 -2.79 6.75 -16.46
N ALA A 391 -1.69 7.50 -16.32
CA ALA A 391 -1.38 8.25 -15.09
C ALA A 391 -2.11 9.59 -15.07
N LEU A 392 -3.24 9.64 -14.35
CA LEU A 392 -4.13 10.81 -14.28
C LEU A 392 -3.44 12.07 -13.79
N GLU A 393 -2.47 11.97 -12.90
CA GLU A 393 -1.73 13.11 -12.35
C GLU A 393 -1.02 13.94 -13.43
N PHE A 394 -0.49 13.31 -14.48
CA PHE A 394 0.18 14.05 -15.55
C PHE A 394 -0.82 14.80 -16.44
N TYR A 395 -1.99 14.22 -16.74
CA TYR A 395 -3.07 14.93 -17.40
C TYR A 395 -3.56 16.11 -16.54
N TYR A 396 -3.71 15.89 -15.23
CA TYR A 396 -4.20 16.93 -14.33
C TYR A 396 -3.30 18.16 -14.35
N TYR A 397 -2.01 17.99 -14.05
CA TYR A 397 -1.08 19.11 -14.00
C TYR A 397 -0.84 19.76 -15.37
N GLN A 398 -0.79 18.97 -16.45
CA GLN A 398 -0.70 19.50 -17.81
C GLN A 398 -1.93 20.36 -18.15
N GLY A 399 -3.12 19.86 -17.84
CA GLY A 399 -4.37 20.55 -18.11
C GLY A 399 -4.50 21.84 -17.29
N ILE A 400 -4.14 21.80 -15.99
CA ILE A 400 -4.10 23.00 -15.12
C ILE A 400 -3.12 24.04 -15.68
N ALA A 401 -1.92 23.63 -16.10
CA ALA A 401 -0.93 24.55 -16.63
C ALA A 401 -1.44 25.25 -17.91
N TYR A 402 -2.09 24.51 -18.82
CA TYR A 402 -2.74 25.13 -19.99
C TYR A 402 -3.89 26.05 -19.60
N TYR A 403 -4.71 25.66 -18.60
CA TYR A 403 -5.81 26.48 -18.11
C TYR A 403 -5.32 27.81 -17.53
N GLN A 404 -4.26 27.77 -16.70
CA GLN A 404 -3.63 28.98 -16.13
C GLN A 404 -2.96 29.87 -17.20
N GLN A 405 -2.53 29.30 -18.33
CA GLN A 405 -2.05 30.06 -19.49
C GLN A 405 -3.19 30.59 -20.39
N GLU A 406 -4.45 30.43 -19.98
CA GLU A 406 -5.65 30.77 -20.78
C GLU A 406 -5.75 30.02 -22.12
N LYS A 407 -4.99 28.94 -22.29
CA LYS A 407 -5.03 28.03 -23.44
C LYS A 407 -6.16 27.03 -23.31
N LEU A 408 -7.41 27.53 -23.40
CA LEU A 408 -8.60 26.73 -23.06
C LEU A 408 -8.85 25.54 -24.00
N ASP A 409 -8.41 25.61 -25.26
CA ASP A 409 -8.57 24.49 -26.21
C ASP A 409 -7.63 23.35 -25.88
N GLU A 410 -6.39 23.65 -25.56
CA GLU A 410 -5.38 22.67 -25.14
C GLU A 410 -5.74 22.06 -23.80
N ALA A 411 -6.20 22.87 -22.84
CA ALA A 411 -6.70 22.38 -21.55
C ALA A 411 -7.87 21.39 -21.74
N LEU A 412 -8.84 21.77 -22.59
CA LEU A 412 -9.99 20.92 -22.90
C LEU A 412 -9.58 19.57 -23.52
N ASP A 413 -8.62 19.57 -24.46
CA ASP A 413 -8.11 18.33 -25.05
C ASP A 413 -7.48 17.42 -23.99
N VAL A 414 -6.59 17.98 -23.16
CA VAL A 414 -5.88 17.24 -22.13
C VAL A 414 -6.85 16.64 -21.12
N PHE A 415 -7.78 17.43 -20.57
CA PHE A 415 -8.75 16.92 -19.60
C PHE A 415 -9.70 15.89 -20.22
N THR A 416 -10.14 16.09 -21.46
CA THR A 416 -10.96 15.10 -22.18
C THR A 416 -10.22 13.77 -22.39
N ARG A 417 -8.93 13.81 -22.69
CA ARG A 417 -8.09 12.61 -22.79
C ARG A 417 -7.92 11.94 -21.43
N GLY A 418 -7.68 12.72 -20.38
CA GLY A 418 -7.56 12.21 -19.01
C GLY A 418 -8.83 11.52 -18.51
N VAL A 419 -10.00 12.10 -18.77
CA VAL A 419 -11.29 11.49 -18.41
C VAL A 419 -11.48 10.09 -19.02
N ARG A 420 -10.96 9.85 -20.23
CA ARG A 420 -11.02 8.53 -20.88
C ARG A 420 -10.18 7.46 -20.15
N GLN A 421 -9.24 7.86 -19.30
CA GLN A 421 -8.41 6.96 -18.48
C GLN A 421 -9.05 6.64 -17.14
N ILE A 422 -10.11 7.36 -16.73
CA ILE A 422 -10.81 7.13 -15.47
C ILE A 422 -11.51 5.77 -15.53
N ASN A 423 -11.30 4.95 -14.50
CA ASN A 423 -11.86 3.61 -14.38
C ASN A 423 -12.26 3.32 -12.91
N GLU A 424 -12.78 2.12 -12.64
CA GLU A 424 -13.26 1.72 -11.31
C GLU A 424 -12.19 1.77 -10.18
N LYS A 425 -10.90 1.76 -10.54
CA LYS A 425 -9.77 1.85 -9.60
C LYS A 425 -9.29 3.29 -9.37
N SER A 426 -9.76 4.22 -10.19
CA SER A 426 -9.36 5.63 -10.09
C SER A 426 -9.86 6.24 -8.79
N ASP A 427 -9.05 7.13 -8.21
CA ASP A 427 -9.47 7.91 -7.05
C ASP A 427 -10.68 8.78 -7.41
N LYS A 428 -11.72 8.69 -6.59
CA LYS A 428 -12.99 9.37 -6.85
C LYS A 428 -12.88 10.89 -6.75
N GLN A 429 -12.01 11.39 -5.87
CA GLN A 429 -11.77 12.81 -5.75
C GLN A 429 -11.11 13.35 -7.02
N ILE A 430 -10.04 12.68 -7.49
CA ILE A 430 -9.34 13.06 -8.73
C ILE A 430 -10.32 13.03 -9.91
N ALA A 431 -11.14 11.98 -10.03
CA ALA A 431 -12.15 11.90 -11.08
C ALA A 431 -13.16 13.06 -11.01
N SER A 432 -13.62 13.39 -9.81
CA SER A 432 -14.50 14.54 -9.56
C SER A 432 -13.85 15.85 -10.02
N ASP A 433 -12.59 16.07 -9.66
CA ASP A 433 -11.87 17.31 -9.98
C ASP A 433 -11.63 17.46 -11.50
N PHE A 434 -11.37 16.37 -12.22
CA PHE A 434 -11.29 16.40 -13.68
C PHE A 434 -12.58 16.91 -14.33
N TYR A 435 -13.72 16.39 -13.88
CA TYR A 435 -15.02 16.82 -14.41
C TYR A 435 -15.40 18.24 -13.96
N ALA A 436 -14.98 18.64 -12.74
CA ALA A 436 -15.18 20.01 -12.27
C ALA A 436 -14.49 21.03 -13.19
N ILE A 437 -13.20 20.79 -13.48
CA ILE A 437 -12.40 21.69 -14.35
C ILE A 437 -12.94 21.68 -15.78
N LEU A 438 -13.38 20.54 -16.30
CA LEU A 438 -14.07 20.48 -17.59
C LEU A 438 -15.33 21.35 -17.57
N GLY A 439 -16.09 21.37 -16.46
CA GLY A 439 -17.23 22.23 -16.27
C GLY A 439 -16.86 23.71 -16.37
N ASP A 440 -15.79 24.13 -15.68
CA ASP A 440 -15.26 25.48 -15.72
C ASP A 440 -14.84 25.87 -17.17
N ILE A 441 -14.06 25.01 -17.84
CA ILE A 441 -13.58 25.26 -19.21
C ILE A 441 -14.76 25.38 -20.18
N TYR A 442 -15.76 24.48 -20.12
CA TYR A 442 -16.93 24.56 -20.98
C TYR A 442 -17.72 25.84 -20.75
N HIS A 443 -17.87 26.27 -19.48
CA HIS A 443 -18.55 27.54 -19.17
C HIS A 443 -17.80 28.73 -19.77
N HIS A 444 -16.49 28.83 -19.57
CA HIS A 444 -15.64 29.88 -20.17
C HIS A 444 -15.71 29.92 -21.69
N LYS A 445 -15.96 28.78 -22.32
CA LYS A 445 -16.18 28.69 -23.78
C LYS A 445 -17.64 28.97 -24.22
N GLY A 446 -18.52 29.37 -23.29
CA GLY A 446 -19.94 29.63 -23.57
C GLY A 446 -20.76 28.36 -23.85
N ARG A 447 -20.28 27.20 -23.45
CA ARG A 447 -20.92 25.88 -23.66
C ARG A 447 -21.62 25.42 -22.38
N SER A 448 -22.66 26.17 -21.96
CA SER A 448 -23.31 25.98 -20.65
C SER A 448 -23.88 24.57 -20.44
N GLU A 449 -24.48 23.94 -21.46
CA GLU A 449 -25.07 22.60 -21.29
C GLU A 449 -24.01 21.52 -21.06
N GLU A 450 -22.87 21.58 -21.75
CA GLU A 450 -21.73 20.68 -21.52
C GLU A 450 -21.07 20.95 -20.16
N SER A 451 -21.01 22.23 -19.74
CA SER A 451 -20.55 22.62 -18.41
C SER A 451 -21.38 21.92 -17.32
N TYR A 452 -22.71 22.05 -17.41
CA TYR A 452 -23.61 21.43 -16.44
C TYR A 452 -23.51 19.90 -16.41
N ALA A 453 -23.40 19.25 -17.58
CA ALA A 453 -23.20 17.81 -17.66
C ALA A 453 -21.86 17.36 -17.03
N ALA A 454 -20.82 18.17 -17.17
CA ALA A 454 -19.52 17.92 -16.54
C ALA A 454 -19.62 18.06 -15.02
N TYR A 455 -20.25 19.11 -14.49
CA TYR A 455 -20.46 19.27 -13.05
C TYR A 455 -21.34 18.16 -12.47
N ASP A 456 -22.41 17.76 -13.15
CA ASP A 456 -23.21 16.62 -12.73
C ASP A 456 -22.36 15.34 -12.64
N SER A 457 -21.46 15.11 -13.61
CA SER A 457 -20.51 14.00 -13.58
C SER A 457 -19.53 14.10 -12.42
N SER A 458 -19.01 15.30 -12.13
CA SER A 458 -18.16 15.55 -10.96
C SER A 458 -18.85 15.13 -9.67
N LEU A 459 -20.11 15.56 -9.47
CA LEU A 459 -20.89 15.24 -8.27
C LEU A 459 -21.34 13.78 -8.19
N VAL A 460 -21.32 13.02 -9.29
CA VAL A 460 -21.51 11.57 -9.26
C VAL A 460 -20.30 10.89 -8.59
N TYR A 461 -19.07 11.36 -8.88
CA TYR A 461 -17.85 10.81 -8.28
C TYR A 461 -17.67 11.26 -6.82
N ASN A 462 -17.86 12.55 -6.56
CA ASN A 462 -17.83 13.10 -5.21
C ASN A 462 -19.01 14.09 -5.00
N PRO A 463 -20.12 13.62 -4.38
CA PRO A 463 -21.29 14.49 -4.12
C PRO A 463 -21.00 15.67 -3.21
N ASP A 464 -19.93 15.62 -2.42
CA ASP A 464 -19.54 16.65 -1.46
C ASP A 464 -18.31 17.47 -1.94
N ASN A 465 -18.03 17.49 -3.24
CA ASN A 465 -17.01 18.37 -3.81
C ASN A 465 -17.47 19.83 -3.71
N ILE A 466 -17.02 20.52 -2.66
CA ILE A 466 -17.44 21.86 -2.28
C ILE A 466 -17.16 22.87 -3.40
N GLY A 467 -15.98 22.78 -4.03
CA GLY A 467 -15.63 23.65 -5.16
C GLY A 467 -16.60 23.48 -6.34
N THR A 468 -16.89 22.22 -6.70
CA THR A 468 -17.88 21.91 -7.74
C THR A 468 -19.27 22.44 -7.40
N LEU A 469 -19.72 22.22 -6.15
CA LEU A 469 -21.04 22.70 -5.70
C LEU A 469 -21.14 24.23 -5.82
N ASN A 470 -20.09 24.96 -5.42
CA ASN A 470 -20.05 26.40 -5.53
C ASN A 470 -20.08 26.90 -6.97
N ASN A 471 -19.14 26.42 -7.81
CA ASN A 471 -19.01 26.90 -9.18
C ASN A 471 -20.25 26.57 -10.01
N TYR A 472 -20.79 25.35 -9.85
CA TYR A 472 -22.03 24.97 -10.53
C TYR A 472 -23.21 25.85 -10.10
N ALA A 473 -23.38 26.08 -8.79
CA ALA A 473 -24.44 26.94 -8.28
C ALA A 473 -24.30 28.38 -8.78
N TYR A 474 -23.06 28.91 -8.79
CA TYR A 474 -22.77 30.24 -9.33
C TYR A 474 -23.17 30.38 -10.80
N PHE A 475 -22.71 29.46 -11.65
CA PHE A 475 -23.00 29.53 -13.09
C PHE A 475 -24.49 29.32 -13.41
N LEU A 476 -25.19 28.47 -12.67
CA LEU A 476 -26.65 28.37 -12.79
C LEU A 476 -27.36 29.69 -12.42
N SER A 477 -26.82 30.42 -11.45
CA SER A 477 -27.39 31.70 -11.04
C SER A 477 -27.14 32.82 -12.07
N VAL A 478 -25.93 32.84 -12.65
CA VAL A 478 -25.57 33.76 -13.74
C VAL A 478 -26.43 33.51 -14.99
N ASP A 479 -26.65 32.27 -15.34
CA ASP A 479 -27.52 31.87 -16.47
C ASP A 479 -29.02 31.94 -16.12
N LYS A 480 -29.38 32.27 -14.88
CA LYS A 480 -30.75 32.31 -14.35
C LYS A 480 -31.55 31.03 -14.57
N LYS A 481 -30.83 29.91 -14.51
CA LYS A 481 -31.38 28.55 -14.71
C LYS A 481 -31.36 27.75 -13.40
N HIS A 482 -32.37 26.94 -13.19
CA HIS A 482 -32.42 25.99 -12.06
C HIS A 482 -32.06 26.59 -10.69
N LEU A 483 -32.55 27.82 -10.39
CA LEU A 483 -32.16 28.56 -9.18
C LEU A 483 -32.44 27.80 -7.88
N ASP A 484 -33.42 26.90 -7.83
CA ASP A 484 -33.67 26.06 -6.64
C ASP A 484 -32.56 25.06 -6.43
N LYS A 485 -32.07 24.41 -7.50
CA LYS A 485 -30.87 23.51 -7.45
C LYS A 485 -29.62 24.30 -7.05
N ALA A 486 -29.44 25.50 -7.60
CA ALA A 486 -28.33 26.37 -7.26
C ALA A 486 -28.36 26.75 -5.76
N GLU A 487 -29.52 27.11 -5.23
CA GLU A 487 -29.70 27.45 -3.79
C GLU A 487 -29.34 26.25 -2.90
N GLU A 488 -29.82 25.04 -3.22
CA GLU A 488 -29.52 23.83 -2.44
C GLU A 488 -28.03 23.54 -2.41
N MET A 489 -27.35 23.60 -3.55
CA MET A 489 -25.89 23.34 -3.67
C MET A 489 -25.10 24.40 -2.90
N SER A 490 -25.38 25.68 -3.12
CA SER A 490 -24.67 26.78 -2.46
C SER A 490 -24.97 26.85 -0.95
N TYR A 491 -26.15 26.44 -0.49
CA TYR A 491 -26.40 26.28 0.94
C TYR A 491 -25.52 25.22 1.59
N ARG A 492 -25.20 24.11 0.85
CA ARG A 492 -24.27 23.10 1.33
C ARG A 492 -22.86 23.64 1.46
N THR A 493 -22.42 24.52 0.56
CA THR A 493 -21.08 25.13 0.64
C THR A 493 -20.98 26.07 1.84
N VAL A 494 -21.95 26.95 2.04
CA VAL A 494 -21.99 27.84 3.22
C VAL A 494 -22.11 27.08 4.54
N LYS A 495 -22.80 25.93 4.54
CA LYS A 495 -22.87 25.07 5.74
C LYS A 495 -21.53 24.39 6.04
N ALA A 496 -20.76 24.01 5.02
CA ALA A 496 -19.47 23.37 5.16
C ALA A 496 -18.38 24.37 5.60
N GLU A 497 -18.39 25.56 4.99
CA GLU A 497 -17.42 26.63 5.27
C GLU A 497 -18.17 27.96 5.50
N PRO A 498 -18.71 28.18 6.70
CA PRO A 498 -19.59 29.32 6.96
C PRO A 498 -18.89 30.69 6.97
N ASP A 499 -17.59 30.72 7.03
CA ASP A 499 -16.76 31.92 7.04
C ASP A 499 -16.10 32.21 5.68
N ASN A 500 -16.33 31.39 4.67
CA ASN A 500 -15.76 31.57 3.33
C ASN A 500 -16.53 32.65 2.58
N GLU A 501 -15.88 33.78 2.28
CA GLU A 501 -16.48 34.96 1.67
C GLU A 501 -17.03 34.70 0.26
N THR A 502 -16.36 33.84 -0.52
CA THR A 502 -16.76 33.46 -1.88
C THR A 502 -18.04 32.63 -1.87
N TYR A 503 -18.17 31.69 -0.93
CA TYR A 503 -19.37 30.86 -0.83
C TYR A 503 -20.56 31.64 -0.30
N LEU A 504 -20.31 32.58 0.63
CA LEU A 504 -21.32 33.50 1.12
C LEU A 504 -21.82 34.44 0.02
N ASP A 505 -20.93 34.96 -0.83
CA ASP A 505 -21.28 35.79 -1.98
C ASP A 505 -22.12 35.01 -3.00
N THR A 506 -21.69 33.83 -3.39
CA THR A 506 -22.44 32.97 -4.32
C THR A 506 -23.86 32.71 -3.79
N TYR A 507 -23.99 32.40 -2.51
CA TYR A 507 -25.31 32.18 -1.92
C TYR A 507 -26.17 33.47 -1.88
N ALA A 508 -25.55 34.59 -1.54
CA ALA A 508 -26.23 35.90 -1.57
C ALA A 508 -26.68 36.27 -3.00
N TRP A 509 -25.86 36.00 -4.01
CA TRP A 509 -26.18 36.26 -5.41
C TRP A 509 -27.35 35.40 -5.91
N ILE A 510 -27.37 34.11 -5.55
CA ILE A 510 -28.50 33.21 -5.85
C ILE A 510 -29.79 33.72 -5.22
N LEU A 511 -29.76 34.17 -3.95
CA LEU A 511 -30.90 34.77 -3.29
C LEU A 511 -31.33 36.07 -3.95
N PHE A 512 -30.37 36.87 -4.45
CA PHE A 512 -30.64 38.07 -5.24
C PHE A 512 -31.42 37.75 -6.51
N GLU A 513 -30.95 36.79 -7.30
CA GLU A 513 -31.63 36.35 -8.53
C GLU A 513 -33.02 35.74 -8.28
N LYS A 514 -33.24 35.19 -7.09
CA LYS A 514 -34.56 34.72 -6.64
C LYS A 514 -35.45 35.86 -6.09
N GLY A 515 -34.99 37.13 -6.07
CA GLY A 515 -35.72 38.28 -5.57
C GLY A 515 -35.82 38.36 -4.01
N ARG A 516 -35.02 37.52 -3.31
CA ARG A 516 -35.00 37.46 -1.83
C ARG A 516 -33.95 38.42 -1.26
N TYR A 517 -34.05 39.69 -1.61
CA TYR A 517 -33.02 40.70 -1.34
C TYR A 517 -32.70 40.90 0.15
N THR A 518 -33.69 40.76 1.03
CA THR A 518 -33.48 40.90 2.48
C THR A 518 -32.59 39.79 3.03
N GLU A 519 -32.75 38.57 2.53
CA GLU A 519 -31.93 37.45 2.92
C GLU A 519 -30.55 37.55 2.27
N ALA A 520 -30.46 37.90 0.98
CA ALA A 520 -29.24 38.16 0.28
C ALA A 520 -28.31 39.13 1.03
N ARG A 521 -28.91 40.21 1.60
CA ARG A 521 -28.15 41.17 2.41
C ARG A 521 -27.43 40.55 3.60
N ILE A 522 -28.08 39.61 4.29
CA ILE A 522 -27.46 38.96 5.48
C ILE A 522 -26.14 38.28 5.11
N TYR A 523 -26.17 37.53 4.01
CA TYR A 523 -25.00 36.74 3.58
C TYR A 523 -23.91 37.60 2.92
N ILE A 524 -24.30 38.62 2.12
CA ILE A 524 -23.30 39.51 1.49
C ILE A 524 -22.60 40.40 2.54
N GLU A 525 -23.32 40.85 3.58
CA GLU A 525 -22.70 41.57 4.69
C GLU A 525 -21.79 40.68 5.52
N GLN A 526 -22.07 39.37 5.62
CA GLN A 526 -21.19 38.42 6.25
C GLN A 526 -19.95 38.16 5.37
N ALA A 527 -20.11 38.03 4.06
CA ALA A 527 -18.98 37.89 3.12
C ALA A 527 -18.00 39.08 3.24
N LEU A 528 -18.54 40.29 3.29
CA LEU A 528 -17.72 41.51 3.49
C LEU A 528 -16.95 41.50 4.82
N ARG A 529 -17.57 41.03 5.92
CA ARG A 529 -16.89 40.93 7.23
C ARG A 529 -15.78 39.87 7.26
N ASN A 530 -15.89 38.85 6.42
CA ASN A 530 -14.96 37.73 6.38
C ASN A 530 -13.80 37.92 5.37
N GLY A 531 -13.66 39.12 4.81
CA GLY A 531 -12.54 39.46 3.90
C GLY A 531 -13.01 39.96 2.53
N GLY A 532 -14.26 39.75 2.17
CA GLY A 532 -14.81 40.10 0.85
C GLY A 532 -14.81 41.60 0.53
N GLU A 533 -14.47 42.49 1.48
CA GLU A 533 -14.28 43.91 1.19
C GLU A 533 -13.13 44.21 0.23
N LYS A 534 -12.26 43.29 0.00
CA LYS A 534 -11.14 43.40 -0.96
C LYS A 534 -11.54 42.91 -2.34
N SER A 535 -12.54 42.04 -2.44
CA SER A 535 -13.03 41.53 -3.72
C SER A 535 -13.98 42.56 -4.36
N ARG A 536 -13.60 42.97 -5.60
CA ARG A 536 -14.42 43.90 -6.38
C ARG A 536 -15.81 43.33 -6.67
N VAL A 537 -15.92 42.04 -6.95
CA VAL A 537 -17.17 41.36 -7.28
C VAL A 537 -18.12 41.37 -6.09
N ILE A 538 -17.65 40.96 -4.90
CA ILE A 538 -18.43 40.90 -3.69
C ILE A 538 -18.95 42.28 -3.29
N VAL A 539 -18.07 43.29 -3.40
CA VAL A 539 -18.45 44.70 -3.11
C VAL A 539 -19.47 45.23 -4.12
N GLU A 540 -19.36 44.87 -5.43
CA GLU A 540 -20.35 45.24 -6.45
C GLU A 540 -21.69 44.57 -6.19
N HIS A 541 -21.73 43.24 -5.90
CA HIS A 541 -22.94 42.50 -5.55
C HIS A 541 -23.64 43.09 -4.33
N CYS A 542 -22.86 43.53 -3.32
CA CYS A 542 -23.44 44.25 -2.17
C CYS A 542 -24.16 45.51 -2.58
N GLY A 543 -23.59 46.31 -3.49
CA GLY A 543 -24.21 47.49 -4.05
C GLY A 543 -25.52 47.17 -4.80
N ASP A 544 -25.53 46.09 -5.57
CA ASP A 544 -26.72 45.65 -6.31
C ASP A 544 -27.85 45.22 -5.37
N ILE A 545 -27.53 44.49 -4.31
CA ILE A 545 -28.47 44.05 -3.29
C ILE A 545 -29.07 45.26 -2.56
N TYR A 546 -28.26 46.23 -2.14
CA TYR A 546 -28.75 47.45 -1.49
C TYR A 546 -29.66 48.29 -2.41
N TYR A 547 -29.34 48.33 -3.71
CA TYR A 547 -30.21 49.03 -4.66
C TYR A 547 -31.59 48.40 -4.75
N MET A 548 -31.69 47.08 -4.81
CA MET A 548 -32.98 46.35 -4.87
C MET A 548 -33.78 46.48 -3.57
N LEU A 549 -33.11 46.71 -2.46
CA LEU A 549 -33.76 47.04 -1.18
C LEU A 549 -34.23 48.50 -1.07
N GLY A 550 -33.95 49.34 -2.09
CA GLY A 550 -34.30 50.75 -2.12
C GLY A 550 -33.31 51.68 -1.42
N GLU A 551 -32.19 51.16 -0.88
CA GLU A 551 -31.16 51.92 -0.17
C GLU A 551 -30.11 52.48 -1.17
N LYS A 552 -30.55 53.37 -2.07
CA LYS A 552 -29.80 53.84 -3.24
C LYS A 552 -28.50 54.57 -2.89
N GLU A 553 -28.43 55.27 -1.79
CA GLU A 553 -27.24 55.97 -1.32
C GLU A 553 -26.14 54.99 -0.94
N LYS A 554 -26.49 53.92 -0.22
CA LYS A 554 -25.55 52.86 0.11
C LYS A 554 -25.12 52.09 -1.13
N ALA A 555 -26.04 51.78 -2.03
CA ALA A 555 -25.70 51.11 -3.28
C ALA A 555 -24.61 51.88 -4.05
N LEU A 556 -24.78 53.21 -4.18
CA LEU A 556 -23.82 54.08 -4.84
C LEU A 556 -22.46 54.10 -4.09
N GLU A 557 -22.47 54.03 -2.76
CA GLU A 557 -21.27 53.95 -1.94
C GLU A 557 -20.48 52.65 -2.26
N TYR A 558 -21.17 51.51 -2.25
CA TYR A 558 -20.53 50.22 -2.53
C TYR A 558 -20.03 50.12 -3.99
N TRP A 559 -20.80 50.56 -4.99
CA TRP A 559 -20.33 50.61 -6.38
C TRP A 559 -19.09 51.47 -6.55
N LYS A 560 -18.97 52.61 -5.85
CA LYS A 560 -17.76 53.42 -5.85
C LYS A 560 -16.58 52.75 -5.16
N LYS A 561 -16.84 52.01 -4.07
CA LYS A 561 -15.81 51.19 -3.43
C LYS A 561 -15.31 50.09 -4.37
N ALA A 562 -16.23 49.40 -5.07
CA ALA A 562 -15.84 48.39 -6.07
C ALA A 562 -15.01 48.98 -7.22
N ASP A 563 -15.37 50.17 -7.74
CA ASP A 563 -14.58 50.85 -8.81
C ASP A 563 -13.20 51.33 -8.33
N ALA A 564 -13.03 51.52 -7.01
CA ALA A 564 -11.76 51.93 -6.44
C ALA A 564 -10.79 50.76 -6.19
N ILE A 565 -11.26 49.52 -6.18
CA ILE A 565 -10.43 48.30 -6.04
C ILE A 565 -9.76 48.08 -7.39
N LYS A 566 -8.41 48.22 -7.40
CA LYS A 566 -7.60 48.10 -8.62
C LYS A 566 -6.79 46.81 -8.69
N GLU A 567 -6.55 46.19 -7.55
CA GLU A 567 -5.81 44.94 -7.44
C GLU A 567 -6.82 43.80 -7.35
N THR A 568 -6.71 42.82 -8.22
CA THR A 568 -7.40 41.53 -8.09
C THR A 568 -6.70 40.69 -7.03
N GLU A 569 -7.43 40.05 -6.14
CA GLU A 569 -6.84 39.08 -5.22
C GLU A 569 -6.26 37.89 -5.99
N GLU A 570 -5.28 37.21 -5.37
CA GLU A 570 -4.65 36.03 -5.97
C GLU A 570 -5.72 34.94 -6.20
N GLY A 571 -5.99 34.60 -7.46
CA GLY A 571 -7.03 33.63 -7.86
C GLY A 571 -8.31 34.24 -8.40
N GLU A 572 -8.52 35.56 -8.34
CA GLU A 572 -9.64 36.23 -9.03
C GLU A 572 -9.29 36.53 -10.49
N THR A 573 -10.25 36.28 -11.38
CA THR A 573 -10.13 36.68 -12.79
C THR A 573 -10.21 38.21 -12.91
N PRO A 574 -9.29 38.88 -13.61
CA PRO A 574 -9.38 40.31 -13.85
C PRO A 574 -10.69 40.68 -14.54
N PRO A 575 -11.32 41.80 -14.12
CA PRO A 575 -12.59 42.20 -14.72
C PRO A 575 -12.41 42.56 -16.20
N THR A 576 -13.38 42.15 -17.00
CA THR A 576 -13.46 42.48 -18.40
C THR A 576 -13.74 43.98 -18.61
N GLU A 577 -13.39 44.52 -19.81
CA GLU A 577 -13.71 45.90 -20.15
C GLU A 577 -15.23 46.22 -20.09
N GLU A 578 -16.04 45.18 -20.36
CA GLU A 578 -17.50 45.32 -20.33
C GLU A 578 -18.03 45.42 -18.89
N GLU A 579 -17.51 44.62 -17.96
CA GLU A 579 -17.82 44.69 -16.53
C GLU A 579 -17.40 46.03 -15.92
N ILE A 580 -16.20 46.52 -16.27
CA ILE A 580 -15.72 47.84 -15.85
C ILE A 580 -16.65 48.93 -16.36
N LYS A 581 -17.07 48.87 -17.61
CA LYS A 581 -17.99 49.82 -18.21
C LYS A 581 -19.36 49.78 -17.59
N ARG A 582 -19.88 48.58 -17.29
CA ARG A 582 -21.16 48.37 -16.62
C ARG A 582 -21.16 49.00 -15.23
N LEU A 583 -20.16 48.72 -14.40
CA LEU A 583 -20.04 49.30 -13.05
C LEU A 583 -19.99 50.85 -13.11
N LYS A 584 -19.21 51.44 -14.03
CA LYS A 584 -19.17 52.90 -14.22
C LYS A 584 -20.50 53.49 -14.68
N GLN A 585 -21.29 52.72 -15.44
CA GLN A 585 -22.65 53.15 -15.81
C GLN A 585 -23.60 53.09 -14.61
N LYS A 586 -23.55 52.05 -13.77
CA LYS A 586 -24.30 51.95 -12.51
C LYS A 586 -24.04 53.19 -11.62
N ILE A 587 -22.80 53.58 -11.46
CA ILE A 587 -22.37 54.75 -10.68
C ILE A 587 -22.92 56.05 -11.32
N LYS A 588 -22.74 56.24 -12.65
CA LYS A 588 -23.16 57.44 -13.35
C LYS A 588 -24.67 57.63 -13.34
N LEU A 589 -25.40 56.58 -13.60
CA LEU A 589 -26.87 56.61 -13.68
C LEU A 589 -27.56 56.44 -12.30
N LYS A 590 -26.79 56.11 -11.28
CA LYS A 590 -27.29 55.78 -9.93
C LYS A 590 -28.39 54.71 -9.97
N LYS A 591 -28.23 53.73 -10.86
CA LYS A 591 -29.24 52.72 -11.16
C LYS A 591 -28.56 51.37 -11.38
N TYR A 592 -29.20 50.29 -10.89
CA TYR A 592 -28.82 48.92 -11.25
C TYR A 592 -28.92 48.73 -12.77
N ILE A 593 -27.91 48.10 -13.31
CA ILE A 593 -27.82 47.69 -14.72
C ILE A 593 -27.37 46.25 -14.70
N GLU A 594 -28.17 45.43 -15.32
CA GLU A 594 -27.93 44.00 -15.44
C GLU A 594 -26.69 43.69 -16.27
#